data_db5297c5187ed099ca3e1e7a6319c961
#
_entry.id   db5297c5187ed099ca3e1e7a6319c961
#
_cell.length_a   1.000
_cell.length_b   1.000
_cell.length_c   1.000
_cell.angle_alpha   90.00
_cell.angle_beta   90.00
_cell.angle_gamma   90.00
#
_symmetry.space_group_name_H-M   'P 1'
#
loop_
_entity.id
_entity.type
_entity.pdbx_description
1 polymer ?
#
loop_
_entity_poly.entity_id
_entity_poly.type
_entity_poly.pdbx_seq_one_letter_code
_entity_poly.pdbx_strand_id
1 'polypeptide(L)'
;MILCVTLNPALDITHDVPGADWAGVNRPEQVRDRPGGKGLNVARVLRELGADVLVLGLAGGPAGDEVRAGLDAAGVPCRFTPIAGATRRTFTVVDRARGQAASFHEPGPAVRAGEWAAFTATLEKCLDGCAAAVFSGSLPAGVPDDAYADLTGRAAAAGVPVLLDAHGEALLQGAAAGPAIVKPNLAELEAASGLALSLPDGSADHQAVARAARRLRAAGPGAVVVTLGPAGLWASTRSGTWRAMPPAPVAGNPVGAGDAVAAGLIHGLVTGRPWEERLRHAVALGSAAVAAPAAGEFRPSDYAAALAGVAVTQVADG
;
A
#
# COMPACT_ATOMS: atom_id res chain seq x y z
N MET A 1 18.60 3.73 0.20
CA MET A 1 17.66 2.71 -0.34
C MET A 1 16.40 2.64 0.52
N ILE A 2 15.20 2.48 -0.07
CA ILE A 2 13.93 2.20 0.63
C ILE A 2 13.57 0.73 0.39
N LEU A 3 13.32 -0.03 1.47
CA LEU A 3 12.97 -1.43 1.41
C LEU A 3 11.44 -1.60 1.33
N CYS A 4 10.92 -2.23 0.28
CA CYS A 4 9.49 -2.50 0.11
C CYS A 4 9.19 -3.98 0.32
N VAL A 5 8.51 -4.33 1.41
CA VAL A 5 8.20 -5.71 1.78
C VAL A 5 6.77 -6.05 1.41
N THR A 6 6.60 -7.14 0.66
CA THR A 6 5.31 -7.75 0.32
C THR A 6 5.37 -9.25 0.60
N LEU A 7 4.70 -9.69 1.66
CA LEU A 7 4.76 -11.10 2.08
C LEU A 7 3.87 -12.01 1.22
N ASN A 8 2.84 -11.46 0.58
CA ASN A 8 1.87 -12.18 -0.24
C ASN A 8 1.70 -11.53 -1.62
N PRO A 9 2.79 -11.45 -2.45
CA PRO A 9 2.70 -10.92 -3.79
C PRO A 9 1.74 -11.74 -4.65
N ALA A 10 1.35 -11.20 -5.80
CA ALA A 10 0.48 -11.86 -6.76
C ALA A 10 0.96 -11.62 -8.19
N LEU A 11 0.54 -12.50 -9.10
CA LEU A 11 0.47 -12.20 -10.51
C LEU A 11 -0.94 -11.66 -10.80
N ASP A 12 -1.05 -10.37 -11.07
CA ASP A 12 -2.33 -9.72 -11.38
C ASP A 12 -2.66 -9.88 -12.86
N ILE A 13 -3.76 -10.56 -13.18
CA ILE A 13 -4.22 -10.85 -14.54
C ILE A 13 -5.49 -10.05 -14.80
N THR A 14 -5.45 -9.15 -15.78
CA THR A 14 -6.60 -8.34 -16.16
C THR A 14 -7.13 -8.78 -17.52
N HIS A 15 -8.40 -9.10 -17.58
CA HIS A 15 -9.14 -9.47 -18.77
C HIS A 15 -10.06 -8.32 -19.16
N ASP A 16 -9.78 -7.66 -20.29
CA ASP A 16 -10.67 -6.65 -20.86
C ASP A 16 -11.69 -7.32 -21.79
N VAL A 17 -12.97 -7.21 -21.44
CA VAL A 17 -14.07 -7.73 -22.27
C VAL A 17 -14.96 -6.59 -22.77
N PRO A 18 -15.49 -6.65 -24.00
CA PRO A 18 -16.38 -5.63 -24.54
C PRO A 18 -17.74 -5.58 -23.82
N GLY A 19 -18.16 -6.71 -23.24
CA GLY A 19 -19.36 -6.85 -22.40
C GLY A 19 -19.34 -8.22 -21.72
N ALA A 20 -19.36 -8.24 -20.37
CA ALA A 20 -19.26 -9.46 -19.62
C ALA A 20 -20.61 -10.21 -19.57
N ASP A 21 -20.60 -11.47 -19.99
CA ASP A 21 -21.67 -12.43 -19.74
C ASP A 21 -21.29 -13.32 -18.56
N TRP A 22 -21.86 -13.06 -17.40
CA TRP A 22 -21.57 -13.79 -16.16
C TRP A 22 -22.19 -15.20 -16.11
N ALA A 23 -23.02 -15.55 -17.08
CA ALA A 23 -23.64 -16.87 -17.20
C ALA A 23 -23.07 -17.68 -18.38
N GLY A 24 -22.25 -17.09 -19.21
CA GLY A 24 -21.75 -17.65 -20.46
C GLY A 24 -20.23 -17.64 -20.61
N VAL A 25 -19.79 -17.75 -21.86
CA VAL A 25 -18.36 -17.76 -22.24
C VAL A 25 -17.93 -16.36 -22.66
N ASN A 26 -16.98 -15.82 -21.94
CA ASN A 26 -16.35 -14.54 -22.29
C ASN A 26 -15.05 -14.76 -23.09
N ARG A 27 -14.85 -13.92 -24.10
CA ARG A 27 -13.58 -13.87 -24.85
C ARG A 27 -13.00 -12.47 -24.67
N PRO A 28 -11.95 -12.32 -23.84
CA PRO A 28 -11.30 -11.04 -23.66
C PRO A 28 -10.64 -10.55 -24.95
N GLU A 29 -10.73 -9.28 -25.25
CA GLU A 29 -10.00 -8.64 -26.35
C GLU A 29 -8.54 -8.43 -26.01
N GLN A 30 -8.26 -8.21 -24.72
CA GLN A 30 -6.92 -8.04 -24.20
C GLN A 30 -6.77 -8.75 -22.86
N VAL A 31 -5.65 -9.42 -22.67
CA VAL A 31 -5.20 -9.97 -21.40
C VAL A 31 -3.87 -9.31 -21.04
N ARG A 32 -3.75 -8.84 -19.82
CA ARG A 32 -2.53 -8.20 -19.31
C ARG A 32 -2.13 -8.85 -18.00
N ASP A 33 -0.89 -9.29 -17.92
CA ASP A 33 -0.29 -9.86 -16.73
C ASP A 33 0.67 -8.83 -16.11
N ARG A 34 0.69 -8.78 -14.78
CA ARG A 34 1.51 -7.81 -14.08
C ARG A 34 1.91 -8.30 -12.70
N PRO A 35 3.18 -8.06 -12.25
CA PRO A 35 3.52 -8.23 -10.84
C PRO A 35 2.63 -7.37 -9.97
N GLY A 36 1.94 -7.96 -9.01
CA GLY A 36 0.99 -7.31 -8.11
C GLY A 36 1.36 -7.46 -6.65
N GLY A 37 0.70 -6.65 -5.83
CA GLY A 37 0.89 -6.56 -4.40
C GLY A 37 1.25 -5.15 -3.95
N LYS A 38 0.74 -4.75 -2.76
CA LYS A 38 0.86 -3.36 -2.29
C LYS A 38 2.30 -2.85 -2.28
N GLY A 39 3.27 -3.60 -1.74
CA GLY A 39 4.66 -3.16 -1.69
C GLY A 39 5.35 -3.09 -3.06
N LEU A 40 4.91 -3.91 -4.03
CA LEU A 40 5.40 -3.82 -5.40
C LEU A 40 4.90 -2.53 -6.07
N ASN A 41 3.65 -2.15 -5.83
CA ASN A 41 3.09 -0.89 -6.32
C ASN A 41 3.80 0.32 -5.70
N VAL A 42 4.05 0.28 -4.37
CA VAL A 42 4.85 1.30 -3.67
C VAL A 42 6.24 1.43 -4.30
N ALA A 43 6.92 0.31 -4.55
CA ALA A 43 8.27 0.31 -5.12
C ALA A 43 8.31 0.93 -6.53
N ARG A 44 7.30 0.65 -7.38
CA ARG A 44 7.21 1.26 -8.71
C ARG A 44 7.04 2.78 -8.64
N VAL A 45 6.11 3.26 -7.79
CA VAL A 45 5.91 4.70 -7.60
C VAL A 45 7.19 5.36 -7.07
N LEU A 46 7.87 4.74 -6.12
CA LEU A 46 9.15 5.25 -5.60
C LEU A 46 10.24 5.29 -6.67
N ARG A 47 10.33 4.28 -7.53
CA ARG A 47 11.28 4.26 -8.67
C ARG A 47 11.02 5.41 -9.63
N GLU A 48 9.77 5.66 -9.98
CA GLU A 48 9.38 6.78 -10.85
C GLU A 48 9.73 8.14 -10.21
N LEU A 49 9.71 8.23 -8.87
CA LEU A 49 10.19 9.40 -8.12
C LEU A 49 11.72 9.48 -8.03
N GLY A 50 12.46 8.56 -8.64
CA GLY A 50 13.92 8.51 -8.62
C GLY A 50 14.52 7.96 -7.34
N ALA A 51 13.74 7.34 -6.45
CA ALA A 51 14.24 6.73 -5.24
C ALA A 51 14.96 5.40 -5.52
N ASP A 52 16.00 5.13 -4.73
CA ASP A 52 16.63 3.81 -4.69
C ASP A 52 15.79 2.86 -3.84
N VAL A 53 15.34 1.74 -4.44
CA VAL A 53 14.40 0.80 -3.82
C VAL A 53 14.88 -0.64 -3.97
N LEU A 54 14.47 -1.48 -3.03
CA LEU A 54 14.58 -2.94 -3.11
C LEU A 54 13.26 -3.57 -2.68
N VAL A 55 12.70 -4.46 -3.50
CA VAL A 55 11.54 -5.27 -3.11
C VAL A 55 12.00 -6.54 -2.43
N LEU A 56 11.42 -6.84 -1.26
CA LEU A 56 11.52 -8.14 -0.59
C LEU A 56 10.17 -8.81 -0.48
N GLY A 57 10.16 -10.14 -0.54
CA GLY A 57 8.93 -10.91 -0.36
C GLY A 57 9.17 -12.41 -0.43
N LEU A 58 8.07 -13.14 -0.50
CA LEU A 58 8.01 -14.59 -0.64
C LEU A 58 7.43 -14.91 -2.01
N ALA A 59 8.11 -15.71 -2.82
CA ALA A 59 7.59 -16.09 -4.13
C ALA A 59 8.01 -17.53 -4.51
N GLY A 60 7.12 -18.24 -5.18
CA GLY A 60 7.37 -19.60 -5.65
C GLY A 60 6.55 -19.98 -6.87
N GLY A 61 6.97 -21.06 -7.54
CA GLY A 61 6.33 -21.58 -8.74
C GLY A 61 6.39 -20.63 -9.96
N PRO A 62 5.78 -21.01 -11.08
CA PRO A 62 5.83 -20.23 -12.33
C PRO A 62 5.33 -18.79 -12.17
N ALA A 63 4.22 -18.58 -11.45
CA ALA A 63 3.71 -17.24 -11.22
C ALA A 63 4.70 -16.35 -10.41
N GLY A 64 5.46 -16.95 -9.48
CA GLY A 64 6.54 -16.25 -8.78
C GLY A 64 7.69 -15.85 -9.72
N ASP A 65 8.02 -16.71 -10.70
CA ASP A 65 9.05 -16.41 -11.70
C ASP A 65 8.56 -15.30 -12.65
N GLU A 66 7.30 -15.31 -13.04
CA GLU A 66 6.68 -14.25 -13.84
C GLU A 66 6.67 -12.90 -13.09
N VAL A 67 6.33 -12.90 -11.79
CA VAL A 67 6.41 -11.69 -10.94
C VAL A 67 7.83 -11.15 -10.91
N ARG A 68 8.83 -12.01 -10.74
CA ARG A 68 10.24 -11.62 -10.71
C ARG A 68 10.68 -11.02 -12.05
N ALA A 69 10.41 -11.73 -13.15
CA ALA A 69 10.73 -11.27 -14.49
C ALA A 69 10.06 -9.92 -14.83
N GLY A 70 8.80 -9.74 -14.44
CA GLY A 70 8.09 -8.49 -14.68
C GLY A 70 8.63 -7.30 -13.85
N LEU A 71 9.16 -7.53 -12.66
CA LEU A 71 9.84 -6.49 -11.88
C LEU A 71 11.20 -6.15 -12.50
N ASP A 72 11.96 -7.16 -12.94
CA ASP A 72 13.25 -6.96 -13.61
C ASP A 72 13.05 -6.15 -14.91
N ALA A 73 12.04 -6.49 -15.71
CA ALA A 73 11.69 -5.74 -16.93
C ALA A 73 11.27 -4.28 -16.62
N ALA A 74 10.66 -4.03 -15.46
CA ALA A 74 10.31 -2.67 -14.99
C ALA A 74 11.49 -1.93 -14.32
N GLY A 75 12.68 -2.53 -14.25
CA GLY A 75 13.84 -1.95 -13.59
C GLY A 75 13.68 -1.80 -12.08
N VAL A 76 12.83 -2.62 -11.45
CA VAL A 76 12.60 -2.63 -9.99
C VAL A 76 13.38 -3.78 -9.36
N PRO A 77 14.49 -3.52 -8.66
CA PRO A 77 15.27 -4.55 -8.01
C PRO A 77 14.43 -5.34 -7.00
N CYS A 78 14.53 -6.66 -7.04
CA CYS A 78 13.81 -7.52 -6.12
C CYS A 78 14.66 -8.68 -5.59
N ARG A 79 14.35 -9.12 -4.38
CA ARG A 79 14.94 -10.29 -3.74
C ARG A 79 13.84 -11.09 -3.06
N PHE A 80 13.29 -12.07 -3.75
CA PHE A 80 12.30 -12.97 -3.19
C PHE A 80 12.96 -14.18 -2.53
N THR A 81 12.53 -14.49 -1.30
CA THR A 81 12.83 -15.76 -0.66
C THR A 81 11.98 -16.82 -1.35
N PRO A 82 12.60 -17.90 -1.88
CA PRO A 82 11.85 -18.96 -2.55
C PRO A 82 11.01 -19.74 -1.54
N ILE A 83 9.76 -20.05 -1.94
CA ILE A 83 8.83 -20.90 -1.18
C ILE A 83 8.33 -22.04 -2.06
N ALA A 84 7.95 -23.17 -1.44
CA ALA A 84 7.46 -24.34 -2.16
C ALA A 84 6.06 -24.13 -2.77
N GLY A 85 5.23 -23.31 -2.13
CA GLY A 85 3.91 -22.94 -2.63
C GLY A 85 3.98 -21.98 -3.82
N ALA A 86 3.06 -22.11 -4.78
CA ALA A 86 3.00 -21.19 -5.91
C ALA A 86 2.49 -19.81 -5.49
N THR A 87 3.12 -18.75 -5.95
CA THR A 87 2.62 -17.39 -5.85
C THR A 87 1.19 -17.32 -6.38
N ARG A 88 0.31 -16.65 -5.64
CA ARG A 88 -1.10 -16.49 -5.98
C ARG A 88 -1.29 -15.65 -7.24
N ARG A 89 -2.47 -15.78 -7.84
CA ARG A 89 -2.93 -14.93 -8.92
C ARG A 89 -4.11 -14.10 -8.46
N THR A 90 -4.30 -12.95 -9.07
CA THR A 90 -5.56 -12.22 -9.00
C THR A 90 -6.13 -12.11 -10.40
N PHE A 91 -7.44 -12.24 -10.54
CA PHE A 91 -8.11 -12.12 -11.81
C PHE A 91 -9.06 -10.95 -11.76
N THR A 92 -8.88 -9.99 -12.66
CA THR A 92 -9.80 -8.86 -12.80
C THR A 92 -10.45 -8.91 -14.18
N VAL A 93 -11.77 -8.93 -14.21
CA VAL A 93 -12.56 -8.78 -15.43
C VAL A 93 -13.06 -7.36 -15.52
N VAL A 94 -12.66 -6.64 -16.55
CA VAL A 94 -13.12 -5.27 -16.85
C VAL A 94 -14.20 -5.35 -17.94
N ASP A 95 -15.44 -5.04 -17.58
CA ASP A 95 -16.58 -4.93 -18.50
C ASP A 95 -16.65 -3.50 -19.04
N ARG A 96 -16.18 -3.30 -20.27
CA ARG A 96 -16.14 -1.97 -20.88
C ARG A 96 -17.52 -1.43 -21.21
N ALA A 97 -18.48 -2.30 -21.57
CA ALA A 97 -19.83 -1.87 -21.91
C ALA A 97 -20.56 -1.28 -20.70
N ARG A 98 -20.30 -1.82 -19.51
CA ARG A 98 -20.93 -1.37 -18.25
C ARG A 98 -20.05 -0.43 -17.44
N GLY A 99 -18.77 -0.28 -17.81
CA GLY A 99 -17.81 0.48 -17.00
C GLY A 99 -17.58 -0.11 -15.61
N GLN A 100 -17.68 -1.44 -15.48
CA GLN A 100 -17.58 -2.17 -14.22
C GLN A 100 -16.37 -3.11 -14.24
N ALA A 101 -15.84 -3.42 -13.05
CA ALA A 101 -14.82 -4.43 -12.88
C ALA A 101 -15.14 -5.36 -11.71
N ALA A 102 -14.83 -6.64 -11.87
CA ALA A 102 -14.88 -7.63 -10.78
C ALA A 102 -13.52 -8.28 -10.63
N SER A 103 -13.04 -8.37 -9.38
CA SER A 103 -11.74 -8.94 -9.06
C SER A 103 -11.89 -10.16 -8.16
N PHE A 104 -11.12 -11.20 -8.47
CA PHE A 104 -11.02 -12.45 -7.72
C PHE A 104 -9.59 -12.60 -7.21
N HIS A 105 -9.44 -12.66 -5.89
CA HIS A 105 -8.15 -12.75 -5.24
C HIS A 105 -7.95 -14.14 -4.63
N GLU A 106 -6.96 -14.88 -5.11
CA GLU A 106 -6.57 -16.13 -4.46
C GLU A 106 -5.96 -15.85 -3.08
N PRO A 107 -6.14 -16.75 -2.09
CA PRO A 107 -5.67 -16.55 -0.72
C PRO A 107 -4.13 -16.49 -0.58
N GLY A 108 -3.41 -17.06 -1.51
CA GLY A 108 -1.96 -17.19 -1.45
C GLY A 108 -1.49 -18.53 -0.88
N PRO A 109 -0.19 -18.83 -1.06
CA PRO A 109 0.39 -20.11 -0.64
C PRO A 109 0.58 -20.17 0.87
N ALA A 110 0.62 -21.40 1.40
CA ALA A 110 1.09 -21.62 2.76
C ALA A 110 2.63 -21.55 2.81
N VAL A 111 3.15 -20.78 3.77
CA VAL A 111 4.58 -20.59 4.02
C VAL A 111 5.02 -21.52 5.15
N ARG A 112 6.11 -22.26 4.95
CA ARG A 112 6.68 -23.14 5.95
C ARG A 112 7.56 -22.37 6.95
N ALA A 113 7.69 -22.86 8.16
CA ALA A 113 8.50 -22.21 9.19
C ALA A 113 9.96 -21.96 8.75
N GLY A 114 10.58 -22.89 8.01
CA GLY A 114 11.92 -22.71 7.46
C GLY A 114 12.01 -21.62 6.36
N GLU A 115 10.96 -21.45 5.56
CA GLU A 115 10.88 -20.41 4.53
C GLU A 115 10.70 -19.05 5.20
N TRP A 116 9.87 -18.96 6.25
CA TRP A 116 9.73 -17.77 7.06
C TRP A 116 11.06 -17.37 7.73
N ALA A 117 11.75 -18.32 8.35
CA ALA A 117 13.07 -18.08 8.93
C ALA A 117 14.11 -17.60 7.92
N ALA A 118 14.10 -18.16 6.70
CA ALA A 118 14.98 -17.71 5.61
C ALA A 118 14.64 -16.30 5.14
N PHE A 119 13.34 -15.94 5.10
CA PHE A 119 12.89 -14.59 4.78
C PHE A 119 13.37 -13.57 5.84
N THR A 120 13.14 -13.85 7.13
CA THR A 120 13.54 -12.93 8.21
C THR A 120 15.06 -12.72 8.25
N ALA A 121 15.85 -13.78 8.02
CA ALA A 121 17.31 -13.66 7.90
C ALA A 121 17.75 -12.83 6.68
N THR A 122 16.98 -12.88 5.58
CA THR A 122 17.22 -12.05 4.39
C THR A 122 16.86 -10.60 4.67
N LEU A 123 15.73 -10.34 5.33
CA LEU A 123 15.31 -9.00 5.73
C LEU A 123 16.39 -8.33 6.60
N GLU A 124 16.90 -9.01 7.64
CA GLU A 124 17.92 -8.46 8.53
C GLU A 124 19.15 -7.99 7.78
N LYS A 125 19.63 -8.78 6.81
CA LYS A 125 20.76 -8.40 5.96
C LYS A 125 20.47 -7.19 5.07
N CYS A 126 19.19 -7.00 4.68
CA CYS A 126 18.78 -5.90 3.81
C CYS A 126 18.43 -4.63 4.59
N LEU A 127 18.20 -4.70 5.90
CA LEU A 127 17.97 -3.52 6.75
C LEU A 127 19.24 -2.70 6.94
N ASP A 128 20.42 -3.33 6.87
CA ASP A 128 21.68 -2.60 6.97
C ASP A 128 21.82 -1.57 5.83
N GLY A 129 22.00 -0.30 6.20
CA GLY A 129 22.08 0.82 5.26
C GLY A 129 20.76 1.25 4.61
N CYS A 130 19.61 0.72 5.03
CA CYS A 130 18.31 1.21 4.58
C CYS A 130 17.96 2.55 5.21
N ALA A 131 17.42 3.46 4.40
CA ALA A 131 16.89 4.75 4.87
C ALA A 131 15.49 4.62 5.48
N ALA A 132 14.69 3.67 5.00
CA ALA A 132 13.36 3.35 5.51
C ALA A 132 12.87 2.01 4.97
N ALA A 133 11.81 1.45 5.59
CA ALA A 133 11.11 0.27 5.10
C ALA A 133 9.60 0.52 4.99
N VAL A 134 8.97 -0.13 4.01
CA VAL A 134 7.51 -0.20 3.87
C VAL A 134 7.10 -1.66 4.01
N PHE A 135 6.27 -1.97 4.99
CA PHE A 135 5.66 -3.28 5.16
C PHE A 135 4.20 -3.20 4.77
N SER A 136 3.81 -3.93 3.72
CA SER A 136 2.47 -3.75 3.17
C SER A 136 1.86 -5.02 2.57
N GLY A 137 0.54 -5.13 2.69
CA GLY A 137 -0.26 -6.21 2.17
C GLY A 137 -0.72 -7.21 3.22
N SER A 138 -1.35 -8.29 2.77
CA SER A 138 -1.83 -9.38 3.61
C SER A 138 -0.71 -10.35 4.00
N LEU A 139 -0.91 -11.07 5.09
CA LEU A 139 -0.07 -12.20 5.49
C LEU A 139 -0.58 -13.47 4.80
N PRO A 140 0.29 -14.27 4.16
CA PRO A 140 -0.08 -15.59 3.65
C PRO A 140 -0.18 -16.60 4.80
N ALA A 141 -0.91 -17.70 4.60
CA ALA A 141 -1.03 -18.75 5.58
C ALA A 141 0.34 -19.30 6.03
N GLY A 142 0.50 -19.59 7.32
CA GLY A 142 1.75 -20.08 7.91
C GLY A 142 2.78 -19.00 8.26
N VAL A 143 2.58 -17.75 7.85
CA VAL A 143 3.28 -16.60 8.42
C VAL A 143 2.60 -16.24 9.74
N PRO A 144 3.36 -15.98 10.82
CA PRO A 144 2.78 -15.63 12.13
C PRO A 144 1.89 -14.38 12.05
N ASP A 145 0.82 -14.33 12.82
CA ASP A 145 -0.12 -13.21 12.84
C ASP A 145 0.54 -11.92 13.33
N ASP A 146 1.58 -12.03 14.17
CA ASP A 146 2.40 -10.92 14.69
C ASP A 146 3.60 -10.57 13.79
N ALA A 147 3.67 -11.14 12.59
CA ALA A 147 4.81 -10.97 11.68
C ALA A 147 5.20 -9.50 11.49
N TYR A 148 4.22 -8.61 11.26
CA TYR A 148 4.54 -7.18 11.08
C TYR A 148 5.03 -6.51 12.36
N ALA A 149 4.66 -7.00 13.53
CA ALA A 149 5.23 -6.53 14.80
C ALA A 149 6.70 -6.98 14.95
N ASP A 150 7.00 -8.26 14.69
CA ASP A 150 8.37 -8.78 14.69
C ASP A 150 9.27 -8.03 13.68
N LEU A 151 8.81 -7.89 12.42
CA LEU A 151 9.56 -7.19 11.38
C LEU A 151 9.78 -5.70 11.72
N THR A 152 8.79 -5.04 12.33
CA THR A 152 8.92 -3.64 12.80
C THR A 152 9.95 -3.54 13.93
N GLY A 153 9.95 -4.50 14.87
CA GLY A 153 10.95 -4.57 15.93
C GLY A 153 12.37 -4.74 15.40
N ARG A 154 12.58 -5.62 14.40
CA ARG A 154 13.87 -5.83 13.74
C ARG A 154 14.34 -4.55 13.01
N ALA A 155 13.43 -3.88 12.30
CA ALA A 155 13.73 -2.62 11.63
C ALA A 155 14.10 -1.53 12.65
N ALA A 156 13.37 -1.42 13.76
CA ALA A 156 13.66 -0.48 14.83
C ALA A 156 15.04 -0.74 15.48
N ALA A 157 15.41 -2.02 15.70
CA ALA A 157 16.73 -2.40 16.19
C ALA A 157 17.87 -1.98 15.24
N ALA A 158 17.60 -1.94 13.94
CA ALA A 158 18.52 -1.45 12.90
C ALA A 158 18.44 0.08 12.70
N GLY A 159 17.61 0.80 13.45
CA GLY A 159 17.41 2.25 13.29
C GLY A 159 16.62 2.63 12.04
N VAL A 160 15.94 1.68 11.39
CA VAL A 160 15.21 1.88 10.13
C VAL A 160 13.74 2.22 10.42
N PRO A 161 13.26 3.42 10.07
CA PRO A 161 11.86 3.79 10.24
C PRO A 161 10.95 3.00 9.29
N VAL A 162 9.78 2.58 9.79
CA VAL A 162 8.82 1.74 9.06
C VAL A 162 7.55 2.52 8.74
N LEU A 163 7.03 2.37 7.51
CA LEU A 163 5.64 2.62 7.17
C LEU A 163 4.92 1.28 7.07
N LEU A 164 3.84 1.11 7.85
CA LEU A 164 3.00 -0.08 7.86
C LEU A 164 1.67 0.19 7.15
N ASP A 165 1.33 -0.63 6.14
CA ASP A 165 0.05 -0.64 5.42
C ASP A 165 -0.56 -2.05 5.43
N ALA A 166 -1.19 -2.41 6.52
CA ALA A 166 -1.82 -3.71 6.77
C ALA A 166 -3.28 -3.53 7.17
N HIS A 167 -3.98 -4.63 7.41
CA HIS A 167 -5.38 -4.64 7.86
C HIS A 167 -5.59 -5.69 8.97
N GLY A 168 -6.74 -5.60 9.65
CA GLY A 168 -7.14 -6.56 10.68
C GLY A 168 -6.16 -6.61 11.84
N GLU A 169 -5.96 -7.81 12.40
CA GLU A 169 -5.09 -8.06 13.55
C GLU A 169 -3.63 -7.69 13.25
N ALA A 170 -3.14 -7.97 12.04
CA ALA A 170 -1.78 -7.62 11.62
C ALA A 170 -1.52 -6.10 11.65
N LEU A 171 -2.54 -5.27 11.39
CA LEU A 171 -2.46 -3.81 11.57
C LEU A 171 -2.31 -3.45 13.04
N LEU A 172 -3.14 -4.03 13.92
CA LEU A 172 -3.16 -3.67 15.35
C LEU A 172 -1.86 -4.07 16.05
N GLN A 173 -1.42 -5.30 15.85
CA GLN A 173 -0.17 -5.80 16.41
C GLN A 173 1.05 -5.07 15.85
N GLY A 174 1.08 -4.85 14.53
CA GLY A 174 2.15 -4.09 13.89
C GLY A 174 2.20 -2.62 14.32
N ALA A 175 1.04 -2.00 14.57
CA ALA A 175 0.96 -0.65 15.11
C ALA A 175 1.54 -0.56 16.54
N ALA A 176 1.24 -1.54 17.40
CA ALA A 176 1.76 -1.60 18.77
C ALA A 176 3.30 -1.70 18.82
N ALA A 177 3.94 -2.22 17.76
CA ALA A 177 5.40 -2.28 17.65
C ALA A 177 6.06 -0.92 17.35
N GLY A 178 5.28 0.17 17.18
CA GLY A 178 5.79 1.54 17.09
C GLY A 178 6.39 1.94 15.75
N PRO A 179 5.78 1.60 14.58
CA PRO A 179 6.26 2.07 13.29
C PRO A 179 6.23 3.60 13.21
N ALA A 180 7.04 4.18 12.34
CA ALA A 180 7.07 5.62 12.13
C ALA A 180 5.73 6.15 11.60
N ILE A 181 5.09 5.38 10.69
CA ILE A 181 3.81 5.73 10.08
C ILE A 181 2.95 4.46 9.96
N VAL A 182 1.68 4.56 10.33
CA VAL A 182 0.64 3.57 10.00
C VAL A 182 -0.35 4.19 9.05
N LYS A 183 -0.72 3.49 7.96
CA LYS A 183 -1.61 4.03 6.92
C LYS A 183 -2.84 3.13 6.71
N PRO A 184 -3.88 3.18 7.52
CA PRO A 184 -5.16 2.55 7.23
C PRO A 184 -5.99 3.36 6.23
N ASN A 185 -6.91 2.70 5.52
CA ASN A 185 -8.06 3.37 4.92
C ASN A 185 -9.20 3.52 5.95
N LEU A 186 -10.31 4.18 5.54
CA LEU A 186 -11.44 4.40 6.43
C LEU A 186 -12.01 3.09 6.99
N ALA A 187 -12.25 2.08 6.14
CA ALA A 187 -12.81 0.80 6.55
C ALA A 187 -11.84 -0.01 7.45
N GLU A 188 -10.54 0.04 7.15
CA GLU A 188 -9.51 -0.60 7.98
C GLU A 188 -9.44 0.06 9.38
N LEU A 189 -9.58 1.39 9.45
CA LEU A 189 -9.61 2.11 10.72
C LEU A 189 -10.92 1.85 11.50
N GLU A 190 -12.08 1.77 10.81
CA GLU A 190 -13.35 1.33 11.42
C GLU A 190 -13.23 -0.04 12.06
N ALA A 191 -12.74 -1.02 11.31
CA ALA A 191 -12.52 -2.37 11.80
C ALA A 191 -11.53 -2.43 12.99
N ALA A 192 -10.43 -1.67 12.91
CA ALA A 192 -9.40 -1.63 13.94
C ALA A 192 -9.85 -0.91 15.23
N SER A 193 -10.70 0.11 15.11
CA SER A 193 -11.16 0.91 16.25
C SER A 193 -12.47 0.42 16.87
N GLY A 194 -13.27 -0.35 16.15
CA GLY A 194 -14.63 -0.74 16.51
C GLY A 194 -15.63 0.44 16.54
N LEU A 195 -15.26 1.58 15.94
CA LEU A 195 -16.08 2.78 15.89
C LEU A 195 -16.71 2.94 14.51
N ALA A 196 -17.95 3.42 14.42
CA ALA A 196 -18.51 3.88 13.16
C ALA A 196 -17.84 5.21 12.77
N LEU A 197 -17.17 5.23 11.62
CA LEU A 197 -16.43 6.39 11.11
C LEU A 197 -17.06 6.97 9.85
N SER A 198 -18.09 6.29 9.33
CA SER A 198 -18.84 6.69 8.14
C SER A 198 -20.20 7.25 8.54
N LEU A 199 -20.63 8.33 7.89
CA LEU A 199 -21.96 8.89 8.01
C LEU A 199 -22.97 8.08 7.18
N PRO A 200 -24.31 8.27 7.38
CA PRO A 200 -25.32 7.55 6.62
C PRO A 200 -25.28 7.75 5.09
N ASP A 201 -24.70 8.85 4.63
CA ASP A 201 -24.47 9.16 3.20
C ASP A 201 -23.19 8.51 2.63
N GLY A 202 -22.45 7.74 3.45
CA GLY A 202 -21.19 7.10 3.09
C GLY A 202 -19.97 8.01 3.18
N SER A 203 -20.12 9.28 3.53
CA SER A 203 -18.98 10.18 3.76
C SER A 203 -18.32 9.91 5.12
N ALA A 204 -17.06 10.34 5.28
CA ALA A 204 -16.34 10.16 6.54
C ALA A 204 -16.79 11.17 7.60
N ASP A 205 -17.08 10.70 8.83
CA ASP A 205 -17.16 11.55 10.01
C ASP A 205 -15.76 11.98 10.43
N HIS A 206 -15.36 13.16 10.03
CA HIS A 206 -14.01 13.68 10.27
C HIS A 206 -13.64 13.77 11.75
N GLN A 207 -14.61 14.02 12.65
CA GLN A 207 -14.34 14.05 14.10
C GLN A 207 -14.11 12.65 14.65
N ALA A 208 -14.94 11.69 14.24
CA ALA A 208 -14.76 10.28 14.62
C ALA A 208 -13.43 9.73 14.07
N VAL A 209 -13.09 10.02 12.81
CA VAL A 209 -11.80 9.64 12.19
C VAL A 209 -10.63 10.23 12.99
N ALA A 210 -10.68 11.51 13.35
CA ALA A 210 -9.63 12.15 14.16
C ALA A 210 -9.44 11.46 15.51
N ARG A 211 -10.55 11.16 16.22
CA ARG A 211 -10.51 10.45 17.51
C ARG A 211 -9.92 9.04 17.35
N ALA A 212 -10.37 8.28 16.35
CA ALA A 212 -9.87 6.93 16.08
C ALA A 212 -8.39 6.94 15.72
N ALA A 213 -7.95 7.86 14.84
CA ALA A 213 -6.55 8.00 14.46
C ALA A 213 -5.66 8.37 15.64
N ARG A 214 -6.10 9.29 16.53
CA ARG A 214 -5.36 9.62 17.75
C ARG A 214 -5.25 8.42 18.70
N ARG A 215 -6.34 7.67 18.86
CA ARG A 215 -6.35 6.45 19.70
C ARG A 215 -5.39 5.39 19.17
N LEU A 216 -5.40 5.15 17.86
CA LEU A 216 -4.47 4.19 17.24
C LEU A 216 -3.01 4.70 17.37
N ARG A 217 -2.77 6.01 17.19
CA ARG A 217 -1.43 6.58 17.39
C ARG A 217 -0.94 6.43 18.82
N ALA A 218 -1.81 6.58 19.82
CA ALA A 218 -1.46 6.39 21.23
C ALA A 218 -1.04 4.94 21.57
N ALA A 219 -1.39 3.98 20.73
CA ALA A 219 -1.00 2.57 20.90
C ALA A 219 0.45 2.28 20.46
N GLY A 220 1.18 3.23 19.81
CA GLY A 220 2.60 3.03 19.47
C GLY A 220 3.11 3.87 18.30
N PRO A 221 2.39 4.01 17.18
CA PRO A 221 2.92 4.64 15.97
C PRO A 221 3.36 6.10 16.17
N GLY A 222 4.39 6.51 15.43
CA GLY A 222 4.80 7.92 15.36
C GLY A 222 3.73 8.81 14.73
N ALA A 223 3.03 8.29 13.72
CA ALA A 223 1.91 8.93 13.04
C ALA A 223 0.91 7.90 12.51
N VAL A 224 -0.36 8.31 12.39
CA VAL A 224 -1.43 7.56 11.71
C VAL A 224 -1.97 8.43 10.59
N VAL A 225 -1.92 7.94 9.35
CA VAL A 225 -2.42 8.64 8.16
C VAL A 225 -3.56 7.83 7.55
N VAL A 226 -4.77 8.36 7.63
CA VAL A 226 -6.00 7.70 7.17
C VAL A 226 -6.34 8.16 5.77
N THR A 227 -6.48 7.23 4.81
CA THR A 227 -6.93 7.55 3.45
C THR A 227 -8.46 7.54 3.40
N LEU A 228 -9.05 8.61 2.82
CA LEU A 228 -10.49 8.83 2.74
C LEU A 228 -10.98 8.86 1.28
N GLY A 229 -10.27 8.18 0.37
CA GLY A 229 -10.58 8.20 -1.06
C GLY A 229 -10.59 9.62 -1.63
N PRO A 230 -11.65 10.03 -2.35
CA PRO A 230 -11.75 11.36 -2.94
C PRO A 230 -11.70 12.51 -1.93
N ALA A 231 -12.00 12.25 -0.64
CA ALA A 231 -11.94 13.24 0.43
C ALA A 231 -10.50 13.47 0.97
N GLY A 232 -9.51 12.81 0.39
CA GLY A 232 -8.09 13.02 0.69
C GLY A 232 -7.57 12.23 1.88
N LEU A 233 -6.86 12.89 2.78
CA LEU A 233 -6.19 12.27 3.92
C LEU A 233 -6.50 12.99 5.22
N TRP A 234 -6.49 12.22 6.31
CA TRP A 234 -6.44 12.71 7.68
C TRP A 234 -5.19 12.17 8.37
N ALA A 235 -4.41 13.02 9.03
CA ALA A 235 -3.19 12.57 9.70
C ALA A 235 -3.15 13.03 11.17
N SER A 236 -2.90 12.07 12.06
CA SER A 236 -2.57 12.32 13.47
C SER A 236 -1.07 12.11 13.66
N THR A 237 -0.34 13.16 14.03
CA THR A 237 1.12 13.15 14.17
C THR A 237 1.53 13.71 15.54
N ARG A 238 2.82 13.63 15.86
CA ARG A 238 3.35 14.28 17.08
C ARG A 238 3.30 15.81 17.00
N SER A 239 3.30 16.39 15.79
CA SER A 239 3.24 17.84 15.55
C SER A 239 1.82 18.39 15.39
N GLY A 240 0.80 17.56 15.57
CA GLY A 240 -0.61 17.93 15.49
C GLY A 240 -1.42 17.08 14.51
N THR A 241 -2.65 17.49 14.32
CA THR A 241 -3.63 16.85 13.44
C THR A 241 -3.72 17.63 12.12
N TRP A 242 -3.76 16.92 11.00
CA TRP A 242 -3.71 17.50 9.66
C TRP A 242 -4.82 16.93 8.77
N ARG A 243 -5.31 17.77 7.86
CA ARG A 243 -6.17 17.36 6.75
C ARG A 243 -5.51 17.76 5.44
N ALA A 244 -5.48 16.85 4.48
CA ALA A 244 -4.97 17.12 3.14
C ALA A 244 -6.00 16.66 2.09
N MET A 245 -6.34 17.56 1.14
CA MET A 245 -7.40 17.34 0.17
C MET A 245 -6.89 17.56 -1.24
N PRO A 246 -7.29 16.71 -2.20
CA PRO A 246 -7.02 16.96 -3.61
C PRO A 246 -7.80 18.18 -4.11
N PRO A 247 -7.34 18.85 -5.18
CA PRO A 247 -8.04 20.02 -5.74
C PRO A 247 -9.43 19.68 -6.28
N ALA A 248 -9.60 18.46 -6.78
CA ALA A 248 -10.88 17.92 -7.26
C ALA A 248 -10.85 16.39 -7.23
N PRO A 249 -12.01 15.72 -7.18
CA PRO A 249 -12.10 14.29 -7.40
C PRO A 249 -11.58 13.91 -8.79
N VAL A 250 -10.78 12.85 -8.85
CA VAL A 250 -10.22 12.32 -10.11
C VAL A 250 -11.03 11.09 -10.52
N ALA A 251 -11.50 11.07 -11.78
CA ALA A 251 -12.12 9.89 -12.36
C ALA A 251 -11.04 8.91 -12.84
N GLY A 252 -11.22 7.61 -12.56
CA GLY A 252 -10.27 6.59 -12.99
C GLY A 252 -10.32 5.34 -12.11
N ASN A 253 -9.20 4.64 -12.06
CA ASN A 253 -9.07 3.41 -11.29
C ASN A 253 -8.48 3.70 -9.89
N PRO A 254 -9.25 3.50 -8.80
CA PRO A 254 -8.74 3.77 -7.45
C PRO A 254 -7.75 2.72 -6.93
N VAL A 255 -7.59 1.59 -7.63
CA VAL A 255 -6.67 0.52 -7.21
C VAL A 255 -5.23 1.01 -7.27
N GLY A 256 -4.51 0.86 -6.17
CA GLY A 256 -3.12 1.33 -6.04
C GLY A 256 -2.95 2.80 -5.62
N ALA A 257 -4.04 3.59 -5.53
CA ALA A 257 -3.95 4.97 -5.04
C ALA A 257 -3.43 5.03 -3.60
N GLY A 258 -3.86 4.09 -2.74
CA GLY A 258 -3.35 3.95 -1.37
C GLY A 258 -1.86 3.60 -1.33
N ASP A 259 -1.37 2.83 -2.29
CA ASP A 259 0.04 2.46 -2.42
C ASP A 259 0.87 3.68 -2.87
N ALA A 260 0.34 4.50 -3.78
CA ALA A 260 0.97 5.76 -4.19
C ALA A 260 1.03 6.78 -3.04
N VAL A 261 -0.01 6.84 -2.19
CA VAL A 261 0.01 7.61 -0.94
C VAL A 261 1.12 7.10 -0.02
N ALA A 262 1.24 5.79 0.18
CA ALA A 262 2.31 5.21 1.00
C ALA A 262 3.70 5.56 0.46
N ALA A 263 3.89 5.50 -0.86
CA ALA A 263 5.13 5.92 -1.52
C ALA A 263 5.45 7.40 -1.25
N GLY A 264 4.47 8.30 -1.38
CA GLY A 264 4.65 9.73 -1.09
C GLY A 264 5.02 10.01 0.37
N LEU A 265 4.37 9.31 1.30
CA LEU A 265 4.64 9.44 2.74
C LEU A 265 6.07 9.00 3.10
N ILE A 266 6.48 7.81 2.63
CA ILE A 266 7.79 7.27 2.96
C ILE A 266 8.92 8.03 2.23
N HIS A 267 8.69 8.44 0.98
CA HIS A 267 9.62 9.30 0.24
C HIS A 267 9.82 10.64 0.96
N GLY A 268 8.73 11.28 1.38
CA GLY A 268 8.80 12.51 2.15
C GLY A 268 9.48 12.35 3.52
N LEU A 269 9.36 11.18 4.16
CA LEU A 269 10.09 10.88 5.39
C LEU A 269 11.61 10.80 5.14
N VAL A 270 12.03 10.05 4.13
CA VAL A 270 13.44 9.85 3.79
C VAL A 270 14.11 11.14 3.31
N THR A 271 13.37 11.99 2.60
CA THR A 271 13.87 13.29 2.11
C THR A 271 13.75 14.41 3.14
N GLY A 272 13.33 14.12 4.38
CA GLY A 272 13.27 15.09 5.47
C GLY A 272 12.18 16.16 5.32
N ARG A 273 11.17 15.97 4.47
CA ARG A 273 10.09 16.94 4.27
C ARG A 273 9.26 17.12 5.54
N PRO A 274 8.80 18.33 5.87
CA PRO A 274 7.85 18.57 6.95
C PRO A 274 6.48 17.91 6.62
N TRP A 275 5.65 17.71 7.65
CA TRP A 275 4.37 16.99 7.49
C TRP A 275 3.45 17.61 6.44
N GLU A 276 3.38 18.92 6.36
CA GLU A 276 2.57 19.62 5.34
C GLU A 276 2.96 19.20 3.93
N GLU A 277 4.24 19.28 3.59
CA GLU A 277 4.75 18.88 2.26
C GLU A 277 4.59 17.39 2.03
N ARG A 278 4.87 16.57 3.06
CA ARG A 278 4.74 15.12 2.98
C ARG A 278 3.32 14.69 2.62
N LEU A 279 2.31 15.30 3.26
CA LEU A 279 0.90 15.05 2.97
C LEU A 279 0.48 15.60 1.61
N ARG A 280 0.98 16.77 1.22
CA ARG A 280 0.75 17.37 -0.11
C ARG A 280 1.20 16.43 -1.22
N HIS A 281 2.42 15.92 -1.13
CA HIS A 281 2.97 14.96 -2.09
C HIS A 281 2.21 13.64 -2.08
N ALA A 282 1.83 13.12 -0.92
CA ALA A 282 1.09 11.87 -0.81
C ALA A 282 -0.29 11.95 -1.48
N VAL A 283 -1.05 13.04 -1.25
CA VAL A 283 -2.35 13.26 -1.91
C VAL A 283 -2.19 13.42 -3.42
N ALA A 284 -1.20 14.19 -3.86
CA ALA A 284 -0.95 14.40 -5.28
C ALA A 284 -0.61 13.08 -6.01
N LEU A 285 0.22 12.22 -5.40
CA LEU A 285 0.53 10.90 -5.95
C LEU A 285 -0.68 9.98 -5.98
N GLY A 286 -1.48 9.96 -4.90
CA GLY A 286 -2.73 9.20 -4.88
C GLY A 286 -3.70 9.63 -5.98
N SER A 287 -3.85 10.95 -6.21
CA SER A 287 -4.69 11.49 -7.28
C SER A 287 -4.15 11.14 -8.67
N ALA A 288 -2.85 11.26 -8.89
CA ALA A 288 -2.21 10.90 -10.17
C ALA A 288 -2.30 9.39 -10.46
N ALA A 289 -2.22 8.55 -9.42
CA ALA A 289 -2.38 7.11 -9.55
C ALA A 289 -3.80 6.70 -9.96
N VAL A 290 -4.84 7.41 -9.48
CA VAL A 290 -6.23 7.18 -9.94
C VAL A 290 -6.38 7.42 -11.44
N ALA A 291 -5.70 8.42 -11.99
CA ALA A 291 -5.73 8.75 -13.43
C ALA A 291 -4.88 7.77 -14.28
N ALA A 292 -4.05 6.97 -13.66
CA ALA A 292 -3.17 6.04 -14.36
C ALA A 292 -3.92 4.77 -14.82
N PRO A 293 -3.44 4.11 -15.89
CA PRO A 293 -4.08 2.91 -16.42
C PRO A 293 -3.96 1.69 -15.50
N ALA A 294 -2.95 1.67 -14.60
CA ALA A 294 -2.69 0.52 -13.76
C ALA A 294 -2.11 0.92 -12.39
N ALA A 295 -2.32 0.06 -11.38
CA ALA A 295 -1.79 0.24 -10.04
C ALA A 295 -0.25 0.35 -10.02
N GLY A 296 0.29 1.21 -9.15
CA GLY A 296 1.73 1.47 -9.05
C GLY A 296 2.31 2.30 -10.18
N GLU A 297 1.47 2.98 -10.95
CA GLU A 297 1.84 3.95 -11.98
C GLU A 297 1.26 5.33 -11.69
N PHE A 298 1.89 6.34 -12.23
CA PHE A 298 1.35 7.70 -12.35
C PHE A 298 2.04 8.43 -13.51
N ARG A 299 1.40 9.46 -14.05
CA ARG A 299 2.04 10.34 -15.02
C ARG A 299 2.64 11.52 -14.28
N PRO A 300 3.91 11.89 -14.55
CA PRO A 300 4.53 13.07 -13.93
C PRO A 300 3.74 14.37 -14.13
N SER A 301 3.08 14.54 -15.29
CA SER A 301 2.21 15.69 -15.56
C SER A 301 0.99 15.75 -14.65
N ASP A 302 0.32 14.60 -14.41
CA ASP A 302 -0.86 14.50 -13.55
C ASP A 302 -0.48 14.75 -12.10
N TYR A 303 0.67 14.21 -11.67
CA TYR A 303 1.24 14.47 -10.36
C TYR A 303 1.56 15.96 -10.15
N ALA A 304 2.23 16.61 -11.11
CA ALA A 304 2.56 18.02 -11.00
C ALA A 304 1.31 18.90 -10.95
N ALA A 305 0.30 18.60 -11.78
CA ALA A 305 -0.97 19.30 -11.79
C ALA A 305 -1.72 19.14 -10.46
N ALA A 306 -1.80 17.92 -9.93
CA ALA A 306 -2.43 17.66 -8.63
C ALA A 306 -1.69 18.38 -7.49
N LEU A 307 -0.35 18.30 -7.47
CA LEU A 307 0.51 18.89 -6.44
C LEU A 307 0.28 20.38 -6.26
N ALA A 308 0.11 21.10 -7.37
CA ALA A 308 -0.14 22.55 -7.37
C ALA A 308 -1.44 22.94 -6.66
N GLY A 309 -2.44 22.05 -6.62
CA GLY A 309 -3.78 22.34 -6.08
C GLY A 309 -4.11 21.65 -4.76
N VAL A 310 -3.24 20.80 -4.22
CA VAL A 310 -3.51 20.11 -2.93
C VAL A 310 -3.54 21.12 -1.78
N ALA A 311 -4.67 21.17 -1.07
CA ALA A 311 -4.82 21.94 0.15
C ALA A 311 -4.41 21.10 1.37
N VAL A 312 -3.51 21.63 2.20
CA VAL A 312 -3.12 21.00 3.48
C VAL A 312 -3.38 22.00 4.60
N THR A 313 -4.10 21.58 5.63
CA THR A 313 -4.43 22.41 6.78
C THR A 313 -4.11 21.66 8.08
N GLN A 314 -3.52 22.35 9.04
CA GLN A 314 -3.43 21.86 10.40
C GLN A 314 -4.75 22.16 11.11
N VAL A 315 -5.33 21.14 11.72
CA VAL A 315 -6.62 21.22 12.39
C VAL A 315 -6.36 21.31 13.89
N ALA A 316 -7.05 22.23 14.58
CA ALA A 316 -6.97 22.29 16.03
C ALA A 316 -7.42 20.95 16.64
N ASP A 317 -6.68 20.48 17.62
CA ASP A 317 -7.09 19.32 18.42
C ASP A 317 -8.28 19.75 19.29
N GLY A 318 -9.49 19.28 18.90
CA GLY A 318 -10.72 19.49 19.66
C GLY A 318 -10.80 18.55 20.87
#